data_e7c952f98763b9c6e96d5d96e587c2e8
#
_entry.id   e7c952f98763b9c6e96d5d96e587c2e8
#
_cell.length_a   1.000
_cell.length_b   1.000
_cell.length_c   1.000
_cell.angle_alpha   90.00
_cell.angle_beta   90.00
_cell.angle_gamma   90.00
#
_symmetry.space_group_name_H-M   'P 1'
#
loop_
_entity.id
_entity.type
_entity.pdbx_description
1 polymer ?
#
loop_
_entity_poly.entity_id
_entity_poly.type
_entity_poly.pdbx_seq_one_letter_code
_entity_poly.pdbx_strand_id
1 'polypeptide(L)'
;MDTDVAEPALDPAPELEELLARARTSADALWARARRLHAGPAHRTYTRIHSAPDHDVWVIVWGPGSGIDLHDHGGSAGAFAVARGALTEIDEAPDGSRTTRRVSVGDGRRIDPGVRHAVRNDGGTPAVSVHVYSPPLARMRFYDGPDAPREEAVDEGTSR
;
A
#
# COMPACT_ATOMS: atom_id res chain seq x y z
N MET A 1 49.53 -5.95 -7.21
CA MET A 1 48.48 -6.55 -8.07
C MET A 1 47.21 -6.52 -7.29
N ASP A 2 46.47 -5.42 -7.42
CA ASP A 2 45.14 -5.29 -6.83
C ASP A 2 44.17 -6.03 -7.76
N THR A 3 43.61 -7.13 -7.26
CA THR A 3 42.49 -7.79 -7.88
C THR A 3 41.23 -7.05 -7.46
N ASP A 4 40.81 -6.13 -8.31
CA ASP A 4 39.49 -5.51 -8.24
C ASP A 4 38.45 -6.62 -8.46
N VAL A 5 37.92 -7.13 -7.36
CA VAL A 5 36.77 -8.05 -7.39
C VAL A 5 35.53 -7.19 -7.57
N ALA A 6 35.08 -7.04 -8.82
CA ALA A 6 33.81 -6.41 -9.09
C ALA A 6 32.71 -7.15 -8.29
N GLU A 7 32.05 -6.45 -7.38
CA GLU A 7 30.82 -6.95 -6.77
C GLU A 7 29.82 -7.30 -7.86
N PRO A 8 29.16 -8.48 -7.79
CA PRO A 8 28.11 -8.80 -8.74
C PRO A 8 27.04 -7.72 -8.67
N ALA A 9 26.73 -7.11 -9.79
CA ALA A 9 25.62 -6.18 -9.91
C ALA A 9 24.35 -6.92 -9.43
N LEU A 10 23.74 -6.41 -8.37
CA LEU A 10 22.45 -6.90 -7.93
C LEU A 10 21.47 -6.74 -9.10
N ASP A 11 20.79 -7.82 -9.47
CA ASP A 11 19.70 -7.74 -10.43
C ASP A 11 18.76 -6.61 -10.02
N PRO A 12 18.34 -5.74 -10.94
CA PRO A 12 17.43 -4.66 -10.61
C PRO A 12 16.17 -5.26 -9.99
N ALA A 13 15.75 -4.72 -8.83
CA ALA A 13 14.53 -5.12 -8.19
C ALA A 13 13.38 -5.06 -9.22
N PRO A 14 12.50 -6.08 -9.27
CA PRO A 14 11.40 -6.08 -10.22
C PRO A 14 10.58 -4.81 -10.08
N GLU A 15 10.14 -4.24 -11.19
CA GLU A 15 9.37 -3.01 -11.17
C GLU A 15 8.05 -3.20 -10.40
N LEU A 16 7.60 -2.17 -9.71
CA LEU A 16 6.38 -2.24 -8.88
C LEU A 16 5.16 -2.71 -9.65
N GLU A 17 5.02 -2.30 -10.91
CA GLU A 17 3.92 -2.73 -11.76
C GLU A 17 3.96 -4.24 -12.02
N GLU A 18 5.15 -4.82 -12.20
CA GLU A 18 5.31 -6.26 -12.37
C GLU A 18 4.96 -7.01 -11.08
N LEU A 19 5.43 -6.51 -9.92
CA LEU A 19 5.08 -7.06 -8.61
C LEU A 19 3.58 -6.99 -8.35
N LEU A 20 2.97 -5.86 -8.70
CA LEU A 20 1.52 -5.68 -8.57
C LEU A 20 0.75 -6.60 -9.50
N ALA A 21 1.21 -6.80 -10.74
CA ALA A 21 0.63 -7.75 -11.68
C ALA A 21 0.70 -9.18 -11.14
N ARG A 22 1.84 -9.59 -10.58
CA ARG A 22 2.01 -10.89 -9.93
C ARG A 22 1.07 -11.05 -8.72
N ALA A 23 0.95 -10.02 -7.90
CA ALA A 23 0.01 -10.02 -6.78
C ALA A 23 -1.44 -10.15 -7.25
N ARG A 24 -1.83 -9.50 -8.35
CA ARG A 24 -3.17 -9.62 -8.96
C ARG A 24 -3.45 -11.01 -9.51
N THR A 25 -2.47 -11.66 -10.17
CA THR A 25 -2.65 -13.03 -10.69
C THR A 25 -2.75 -14.07 -9.59
N SER A 26 -2.25 -13.78 -8.41
CA SER A 26 -2.46 -14.58 -7.20
C SER A 26 -3.83 -14.29 -6.53
N ALA A 27 -4.73 -13.60 -7.21
CA ALA A 27 -5.97 -13.06 -6.65
C ALA A 27 -6.86 -14.11 -5.97
N ASP A 28 -6.91 -15.35 -6.46
CA ASP A 28 -7.73 -16.40 -5.84
C ASP A 28 -7.20 -16.82 -4.45
N ALA A 29 -5.87 -16.91 -4.31
CA ALA A 29 -5.24 -17.17 -3.02
C ALA A 29 -5.35 -15.97 -2.08
N LEU A 30 -5.23 -14.76 -2.64
CA LEU A 30 -5.39 -13.48 -1.94
C LEU A 30 -6.84 -13.33 -1.46
N TRP A 31 -7.80 -13.66 -2.31
CA TRP A 31 -9.22 -13.61 -1.97
C TRP A 31 -9.59 -14.62 -0.89
N ALA A 32 -9.09 -15.85 -0.96
CA ALA A 32 -9.29 -16.84 0.10
C ALA A 32 -8.75 -16.37 1.45
N ARG A 33 -7.67 -15.61 1.44
CA ARG A 33 -7.06 -15.03 2.64
C ARG A 33 -7.82 -13.79 3.11
N ALA A 34 -8.21 -12.90 2.21
CA ALA A 34 -9.00 -11.70 2.50
C ALA A 34 -10.41 -12.03 3.05
N ARG A 35 -11.00 -13.16 2.66
CA ARG A 35 -12.27 -13.63 3.22
C ARG A 35 -12.25 -13.87 4.72
N ARG A 36 -11.08 -14.13 5.29
CA ARG A 36 -10.89 -14.32 6.73
C ARG A 36 -10.70 -12.99 7.47
N LEU A 37 -10.45 -11.92 6.72
CA LEU A 37 -10.33 -10.59 7.26
C LEU A 37 -11.70 -9.93 7.21
N HIS A 38 -12.16 -9.44 8.34
CA HIS A 38 -13.38 -8.65 8.44
C HIS A 38 -13.04 -7.25 8.91
N ALA A 39 -13.60 -6.27 8.24
CA ALA A 39 -13.54 -4.88 8.68
C ALA A 39 -14.96 -4.37 8.89
N GLY A 40 -15.29 -4.01 10.11
CA GLY A 40 -16.53 -3.34 10.46
C GLY A 40 -16.56 -1.89 9.94
N PRO A 41 -17.71 -1.20 10.08
CA PRO A 41 -17.83 0.21 9.71
C PRO A 41 -16.73 1.05 10.38
N ALA A 42 -16.17 1.99 9.62
CA ALA A 42 -15.08 2.89 10.02
C ALA A 42 -13.75 2.21 10.41
N HIS A 43 -13.61 0.90 10.21
CA HIS A 43 -12.39 0.17 10.50
C HIS A 43 -11.79 -0.43 9.24
N ARG A 44 -10.47 -0.57 9.20
CA ARG A 44 -9.76 -1.35 8.20
C ARG A 44 -8.95 -2.46 8.87
N THR A 45 -8.82 -3.58 8.19
CA THR A 45 -8.00 -4.71 8.61
C THR A 45 -6.98 -4.99 7.52
N TYR A 46 -5.73 -5.25 7.88
CA TYR A 46 -4.68 -5.52 6.94
C TYR A 46 -3.79 -6.68 7.40
N THR A 47 -3.18 -7.35 6.44
CA THR A 47 -2.21 -8.41 6.70
C THR A 47 -1.13 -8.42 5.63
N ARG A 48 0.11 -8.68 6.03
CA ARG A 48 1.19 -8.97 5.11
C ARG A 48 1.07 -10.41 4.65
N ILE A 49 0.98 -10.63 3.34
CA ILE A 49 0.80 -11.95 2.73
C ILE A 49 2.07 -12.49 2.09
N HIS A 50 3.03 -11.62 1.82
CA HIS A 50 4.34 -11.97 1.29
C HIS A 50 5.41 -11.04 1.84
N SER A 51 6.58 -11.58 2.11
CA SER A 51 7.76 -10.84 2.55
C SER A 51 8.98 -11.39 1.85
N ALA A 52 9.72 -10.51 1.18
CA ALA A 52 10.99 -10.79 0.51
C ALA A 52 12.00 -9.68 0.86
N PRO A 53 13.31 -9.87 0.61
CA PRO A 53 14.31 -8.85 0.92
C PRO A 53 14.12 -7.53 0.16
N ASP A 54 13.53 -7.56 -1.03
CA ASP A 54 13.35 -6.43 -1.95
C ASP A 54 11.94 -5.85 -1.96
N HIS A 55 10.93 -6.60 -1.47
CA HIS A 55 9.54 -6.13 -1.42
C HIS A 55 8.69 -6.87 -0.40
N ASP A 56 7.54 -6.30 -0.07
CA ASP A 56 6.46 -6.98 0.63
C ASP A 56 5.11 -6.76 -0.07
N VAL A 57 4.14 -7.62 0.25
CA VAL A 57 2.78 -7.56 -0.29
C VAL A 57 1.78 -7.62 0.84
N TRP A 58 0.82 -6.70 0.81
CA TRP A 58 -0.22 -6.55 1.81
C TRP A 58 -1.61 -6.65 1.18
N VAL A 59 -2.55 -7.20 1.92
CA VAL A 59 -3.99 -7.12 1.63
C VAL A 59 -4.65 -6.27 2.70
N ILE A 60 -5.49 -5.34 2.26
CA ILE A 60 -6.26 -4.46 3.14
C ILE A 60 -7.74 -4.64 2.82
N VAL A 61 -8.53 -4.88 3.85
CA VAL A 61 -10.00 -4.84 3.81
C VAL A 61 -10.46 -3.55 4.47
N TRP A 62 -11.20 -2.75 3.72
CA TRP A 62 -11.70 -1.45 4.10
C TRP A 62 -13.19 -1.53 4.40
N GLY A 63 -13.59 -1.41 5.66
CA GLY A 63 -14.99 -1.27 6.01
C GLY A 63 -15.58 0.05 5.50
N PRO A 64 -16.90 0.15 5.34
CA PRO A 64 -17.55 1.40 4.95
C PRO A 64 -17.15 2.55 5.88
N GLY A 65 -16.75 3.68 5.31
CA GLY A 65 -16.32 4.87 6.06
C GLY A 65 -14.92 4.79 6.66
N SER A 66 -14.17 3.70 6.44
CA SER A 66 -12.79 3.60 6.88
C SER A 66 -11.83 4.33 5.95
N GLY A 67 -10.65 4.64 6.46
CA GLY A 67 -9.61 5.27 5.68
C GLY A 67 -8.26 5.27 6.38
N ILE A 68 -7.29 5.82 5.68
CA ILE A 68 -5.97 6.15 6.22
C ILE A 68 -5.69 7.61 5.90
N ASP A 69 -5.27 8.35 6.92
CA ASP A 69 -4.95 9.78 6.81
C ASP A 69 -3.75 10.03 5.89
N LEU A 70 -3.55 11.28 5.52
CA LEU A 70 -2.47 11.69 4.64
C LEU A 70 -1.12 11.23 5.18
N HIS A 71 -0.41 10.41 4.42
CA HIS A 71 0.85 9.80 4.80
C HIS A 71 1.77 9.59 3.61
N ASP A 72 3.05 9.33 3.88
CA ASP A 72 4.01 8.76 2.95
C ASP A 72 4.49 7.38 3.42
N HIS A 73 5.25 6.70 2.59
CA HIS A 73 5.77 5.35 2.85
C HIS A 73 7.28 5.35 3.19
N GLY A 74 7.80 6.48 3.69
CA GLY A 74 9.22 6.62 3.96
C GLY A 74 10.05 6.47 2.67
N GLY A 75 11.05 5.60 2.70
CA GLY A 75 11.90 5.31 1.53
C GLY A 75 11.31 4.29 0.54
N SER A 76 10.13 3.71 0.82
CA SER A 76 9.52 2.72 -0.05
C SER A 76 8.71 3.38 -1.16
N ALA A 77 8.86 2.89 -2.39
CA ALA A 77 7.87 3.08 -3.43
C ALA A 77 6.71 2.12 -3.20
N GLY A 78 5.50 2.53 -3.51
CA GLY A 78 4.31 1.72 -3.36
C GLY A 78 3.54 1.57 -4.68
N ALA A 79 2.74 0.51 -4.77
CA ALA A 79 1.69 0.38 -5.76
C ALA A 79 0.51 -0.36 -5.16
N PHE A 80 -0.71 0.00 -5.55
CA PHE A 80 -1.88 -0.75 -5.12
C PHE A 80 -2.90 -0.92 -6.24
N ALA A 81 -3.72 -1.94 -6.09
CA ALA A 81 -4.86 -2.20 -6.95
C ALA A 81 -6.07 -2.59 -6.12
N VAL A 82 -7.24 -2.18 -6.57
CA VAL A 82 -8.51 -2.58 -5.97
C VAL A 82 -8.92 -3.93 -6.53
N ALA A 83 -9.14 -4.90 -5.64
CA ALA A 83 -9.62 -6.24 -5.99
C ALA A 83 -11.14 -6.35 -5.87
N ARG A 84 -11.76 -5.55 -4.99
CA ARG A 84 -13.22 -5.49 -4.78
C ARG A 84 -13.65 -4.11 -4.32
N GLY A 85 -14.80 -3.67 -4.79
CA GLY A 85 -15.36 -2.35 -4.45
C GLY A 85 -14.61 -1.23 -5.15
N ALA A 86 -14.52 -0.10 -4.49
CA ALA A 86 -13.76 1.07 -4.95
C ALA A 86 -13.25 1.87 -3.76
N LEU A 87 -12.17 2.60 -3.97
CA LEU A 87 -11.56 3.49 -3.01
C LEU A 87 -11.46 4.90 -3.59
N THR A 88 -11.42 5.89 -2.73
CA THR A 88 -11.10 7.26 -3.07
C THR A 88 -9.67 7.53 -2.62
N GLU A 89 -8.82 7.95 -3.53
CA GLU A 89 -7.44 8.36 -3.25
C GLU A 89 -7.31 9.89 -3.35
N ILE A 90 -6.61 10.48 -2.42
CA ILE A 90 -6.26 11.90 -2.40
C ILE A 90 -4.75 11.99 -2.42
N ASP A 91 -4.17 12.51 -3.50
CA ASP A 91 -2.74 12.81 -3.60
C ASP A 91 -2.48 14.27 -3.21
N GLU A 92 -1.41 14.53 -2.49
CA GLU A 92 -0.92 15.85 -2.20
C GLU A 92 0.40 16.14 -2.92
N ALA A 93 0.39 17.15 -3.78
CA ALA A 93 1.58 17.64 -4.44
C ALA A 93 2.50 18.42 -3.48
N PRO A 94 3.80 18.63 -3.83
CA PRO A 94 4.73 19.38 -2.98
C PRO A 94 4.28 20.82 -2.63
N ASP A 95 3.46 21.44 -3.46
CA ASP A 95 2.88 22.78 -3.22
C ASP A 95 1.65 22.76 -2.29
N GLY A 96 1.24 21.56 -1.81
CA GLY A 96 0.09 21.37 -0.96
C GLY A 96 -1.24 21.22 -1.71
N SER A 97 -1.24 21.35 -3.04
CA SER A 97 -2.45 21.11 -3.83
C SER A 97 -2.83 19.61 -3.78
N ARG A 98 -4.14 19.32 -3.78
CA ARG A 98 -4.66 17.96 -3.66
C ARG A 98 -5.48 17.58 -4.88
N THR A 99 -5.29 16.35 -5.33
CA THR A 99 -6.07 15.73 -6.40
C THR A 99 -6.80 14.53 -5.85
N THR A 100 -8.10 14.48 -6.07
CA THR A 100 -8.95 13.37 -5.64
C THR A 100 -9.33 12.52 -6.85
N ARG A 101 -9.24 11.20 -6.70
CA ARG A 101 -9.64 10.24 -7.75
C ARG A 101 -10.30 9.01 -7.16
N ARG A 102 -11.18 8.41 -7.94
CA ARG A 102 -11.75 7.10 -7.65
C ARG A 102 -10.84 6.02 -8.24
N VAL A 103 -10.55 5.00 -7.45
CA VAL A 103 -9.80 3.80 -7.86
C VAL A 103 -10.75 2.61 -7.77
N SER A 104 -11.06 2.01 -8.91
CA SER A 104 -12.00 0.90 -9.03
C SER A 104 -11.30 -0.41 -9.36
N VAL A 105 -12.04 -1.52 -9.35
CA VAL A 105 -11.50 -2.83 -9.76
C VAL A 105 -10.89 -2.73 -11.17
N GLY A 106 -9.65 -3.22 -11.29
CA GLY A 106 -8.87 -3.14 -12.52
C GLY A 106 -7.93 -1.94 -12.60
N ASP A 107 -8.18 -0.89 -11.82
CA ASP A 107 -7.26 0.26 -11.75
C ASP A 107 -6.06 -0.07 -10.86
N GLY A 108 -4.91 0.47 -11.22
CA GLY A 108 -3.69 0.43 -10.44
C GLY A 108 -3.14 1.83 -10.19
N ARG A 109 -2.53 2.00 -9.03
CA ARG A 109 -1.89 3.25 -8.61
C ARG A 109 -0.46 2.99 -8.21
N ARG A 110 0.45 3.84 -8.67
CA ARG A 110 1.84 3.90 -8.23
C ARG A 110 2.03 5.11 -7.33
N ILE A 111 2.75 4.94 -6.26
CA ILE A 111 3.12 5.98 -5.31
C ILE A 111 4.65 5.98 -5.17
N ASP A 112 5.31 7.01 -5.70
CA ASP A 112 6.76 7.14 -5.59
C ASP A 112 7.19 7.46 -4.15
N PRO A 113 8.45 7.18 -3.76
CA PRO A 113 8.95 7.51 -2.44
C PRO A 113 8.71 8.98 -2.08
N GLY A 114 8.24 9.24 -0.87
CA GLY A 114 7.97 10.59 -0.37
C GLY A 114 6.68 11.24 -0.87
N VAL A 115 5.97 10.64 -1.81
CA VAL A 115 4.65 11.12 -2.23
C VAL A 115 3.65 10.90 -1.10
N ARG A 116 2.85 11.94 -0.82
CA ARG A 116 1.83 11.89 0.23
C ARG A 116 0.48 11.59 -0.38
N HIS A 117 -0.23 10.64 0.23
CA HIS A 117 -1.60 10.35 -0.14
C HIS A 117 -2.46 9.91 1.04
N ALA A 118 -3.77 10.00 0.86
CA ALA A 118 -4.79 9.42 1.74
C ALA A 118 -5.68 8.51 0.93
N VAL A 119 -6.23 7.47 1.56
CA VAL A 119 -7.15 6.52 0.92
C VAL A 119 -8.37 6.32 1.80
N ARG A 120 -9.57 6.27 1.20
CA ARG A 120 -10.83 6.11 1.91
C ARG A 120 -11.77 5.17 1.18
N ASN A 121 -12.56 4.44 1.95
CA ASN A 121 -13.74 3.76 1.44
C ASN A 121 -14.99 4.63 1.73
N ASP A 122 -15.38 5.45 0.76
CA ASP A 122 -16.58 6.29 0.85
C ASP A 122 -17.86 5.55 0.42
N GLY A 123 -17.74 4.26 0.08
CA GLY A 123 -18.87 3.40 -0.30
C GLY A 123 -19.59 2.80 0.89
N GLY A 124 -20.76 2.23 0.63
CA GLY A 124 -21.59 1.54 1.64
C GLY A 124 -21.25 0.07 1.86
N THR A 125 -20.27 -0.49 1.14
CA THR A 125 -19.83 -1.88 1.23
C THR A 125 -18.33 -1.98 1.43
N PRO A 126 -17.82 -3.08 2.01
CA PRO A 126 -16.38 -3.28 2.15
C PRO A 126 -15.66 -3.28 0.79
N ALA A 127 -14.47 -2.69 0.76
CA ALA A 127 -13.54 -2.76 -0.36
C ALA A 127 -12.32 -3.59 0.02
N VAL A 128 -11.63 -4.14 -0.99
CA VAL A 128 -10.40 -4.92 -0.80
C VAL A 128 -9.35 -4.41 -1.78
N SER A 129 -8.15 -4.18 -1.29
CA SER A 129 -7.00 -3.78 -2.10
C SER A 129 -5.76 -4.61 -1.79
N VAL A 130 -4.89 -4.72 -2.79
CA VAL A 130 -3.58 -5.36 -2.70
C VAL A 130 -2.53 -4.27 -2.87
N HIS A 131 -1.56 -4.25 -1.99
CA HIS A 131 -0.47 -3.26 -1.96
C HIS A 131 0.87 -3.97 -2.05
N VAL A 132 1.79 -3.39 -2.81
CA VAL A 132 3.19 -3.82 -2.89
C VAL A 132 4.08 -2.64 -2.51
N TYR A 133 5.10 -2.89 -1.72
CA TYR A 133 6.10 -1.88 -1.35
C TYR A 133 7.50 -2.41 -1.62
N SER A 134 8.34 -1.57 -2.22
CA SER A 134 9.75 -1.88 -2.50
C SER A 134 10.63 -0.65 -2.21
N PRO A 135 11.65 -0.79 -1.35
CA PRO A 135 11.89 -1.92 -0.42
C PRO A 135 10.71 -2.15 0.52
N PRO A 136 10.72 -3.23 1.33
CA PRO A 136 9.64 -3.54 2.27
C PRO A 136 9.26 -2.34 3.14
N LEU A 137 7.96 -2.16 3.37
CA LEU A 137 7.42 -1.04 4.13
C LEU A 137 7.83 -1.14 5.60
N ALA A 138 8.68 -0.24 6.04
CA ALA A 138 9.18 -0.20 7.42
C ALA A 138 8.57 0.91 8.26
N ARG A 139 8.25 2.05 7.65
CA ARG A 139 7.75 3.24 8.33
C ARG A 139 6.77 4.01 7.47
N MET A 140 5.83 4.66 8.14
CA MET A 140 4.91 5.63 7.54
C MET A 140 4.95 6.91 8.35
N ARG A 141 4.94 8.04 7.67
CA ARG A 141 4.82 9.36 8.29
C ARG A 141 3.46 9.94 7.94
N PHE A 142 2.74 10.37 8.97
CA PHE A 142 1.40 10.95 8.85
C PHE A 142 1.46 12.46 8.97
N TYR A 143 0.67 13.14 8.17
CA TYR A 143 0.63 14.60 8.06
C TYR A 143 -0.70 15.21 8.49
N ASP A 144 -1.76 14.40 8.53
CA ASP A 144 -3.09 14.76 9.01
C ASP A 144 -3.49 13.85 10.17
N GLY A 145 -4.56 14.23 10.87
CA GLY A 145 -5.12 13.47 11.97
C GLY A 145 -4.57 13.86 13.34
N PRO A 146 -5.03 13.17 14.41
CA PRO A 146 -4.57 13.42 15.76
C PRO A 146 -3.06 13.24 15.87
N ASP A 147 -2.40 14.15 16.58
CA ASP A 147 -0.95 14.12 16.85
C ASP A 147 -0.05 14.18 15.58
N ALA A 148 -0.55 14.66 14.45
CA ALA A 148 0.28 14.90 13.28
C ALA A 148 1.18 16.16 13.47
N PRO A 149 2.43 16.14 12.92
CA PRO A 149 3.04 15.03 12.21
C PRO A 149 3.53 13.93 13.16
N ARG A 150 3.35 12.68 12.78
CA ARG A 150 3.85 11.51 13.52
C ARG A 150 4.43 10.48 12.58
N GLU A 151 5.37 9.70 13.07
CA GLU A 151 5.95 8.56 12.37
C GLU A 151 5.57 7.28 13.09
N GLU A 152 5.16 6.26 12.34
CA GLU A 152 4.83 4.95 12.85
C GLU A 152 5.69 3.88 12.17
N ALA A 153 6.24 2.96 12.99
CA ALA A 153 6.78 1.71 12.48
C ALA A 153 5.63 0.81 12.02
N VAL A 154 5.86 0.07 10.96
CA VAL A 154 4.86 -0.84 10.41
C VAL A 154 5.05 -2.21 11.02
N ASP A 155 4.04 -2.66 11.77
CA ASP A 155 3.97 -3.98 12.37
C ASP A 155 3.06 -4.92 11.59
N GLU A 156 3.37 -6.23 11.64
CA GLU A 156 2.53 -7.25 11.02
C GLU A 156 1.18 -7.38 11.75
N GLY A 157 0.09 -7.08 11.06
CA GLY A 157 -1.22 -7.59 11.41
C GLY A 157 -1.96 -6.93 12.57
N THR A 158 -1.88 -5.63 12.73
CA THR A 158 -2.76 -4.90 13.66
C THR A 158 -3.94 -4.28 12.91
N SER A 159 -5.15 -4.62 13.33
CA SER A 159 -6.39 -3.95 12.89
C SER A 159 -6.48 -2.55 13.52
N ARG A 160 -6.80 -1.55 12.73
CA ARG A 160 -7.14 -0.19 13.19
C ARG A 160 -8.40 0.32 12.52
#